data_cf4bc9d9624789f272ed014aad4c61c8
#
_entry.id   cf4bc9d9624789f272ed014aad4c61c8
#
_cell.length_a   1.000
_cell.length_b   1.000
_cell.length_c   1.000
_cell.angle_alpha   90.00
_cell.angle_beta   90.00
_cell.angle_gamma   90.00
#
_symmetry.space_group_name_H-M   'P 1'
#
loop_
_entity.id
_entity.type
_entity.pdbx_description
1 polymer ?
#
loop_
_entity_poly.entity_id
_entity_poly.type
_entity_poly.pdbx_seq_one_letter_code
_entity_poly.pdbx_strand_id
1 'polypeptide(L)'
;MRRAIERVWAADALGARMLAPLGWAFGAATALRNAAYDAGLLRARSLCMPAVSVGNLSVGGTGKTPVSAMIAQWFVAQGLRPAILMRGYGDDEPLVHGRLTPSAIVIADPDRRRGAEVASARGARVAVLDDGFQHRQAGRDVDLVLVAAEHEGSTRLLPAGPYREGPGALRRADGIIVTRKSASAQAAGAVLDRHRTHAPDAAAVVVSLTLGSLVRVAGTGEVTELPLGDLKGSAVLAISAIGAPRAFEAQLAARGAIVRSAAHPDHHAFTATEAERLAARARAGELVVCTLKDAVKLESLWPRQGVPLWYLSQAVTVERGAEALDALLERLVTAARS
;
A
#
# COMPACT_ATOMS: atom_id res chain seq x y z
N MET A 1 8.09 1.81 -18.60
CA MET A 1 7.82 3.22 -18.31
C MET A 1 8.34 3.64 -16.93
N ARG A 2 7.97 3.01 -15.81
CA ARG A 2 8.40 3.38 -14.44
C ARG A 2 9.93 3.50 -14.27
N ARG A 3 10.73 2.52 -14.69
CA ARG A 3 12.21 2.57 -14.63
C ARG A 3 12.83 3.71 -15.44
N ALA A 4 12.17 4.15 -16.52
CA ALA A 4 12.63 5.31 -17.29
C ALA A 4 12.40 6.60 -16.51
N ILE A 5 11.26 6.72 -15.84
CA ILE A 5 10.91 7.85 -14.98
C ILE A 5 11.84 7.90 -13.75
N GLU A 6 12.08 6.77 -13.10
CA GLU A 6 12.99 6.67 -11.95
C GLU A 6 14.44 7.06 -12.33
N ARG A 7 14.90 6.73 -13.55
CA ARG A 7 16.18 7.22 -14.08
C ARG A 7 16.21 8.73 -14.31
N VAL A 8 15.10 9.32 -14.73
CA VAL A 8 14.96 10.78 -14.87
C VAL A 8 14.99 11.47 -13.50
N TRP A 9 14.47 10.82 -12.46
CA TRP A 9 14.45 11.37 -11.10
C TRP A 9 15.74 11.18 -10.31
N ALA A 10 16.70 10.38 -10.79
CA ALA A 10 17.99 10.27 -10.15
C ALA A 10 18.63 11.67 -9.95
N ALA A 11 19.23 11.89 -8.79
CA ALA A 11 19.58 13.22 -8.27
C ALA A 11 20.36 14.13 -9.24
N ASP A 12 21.17 13.54 -10.14
CA ASP A 12 22.03 14.24 -11.08
C ASP A 12 21.57 14.12 -12.54
N ALA A 13 20.39 13.56 -12.80
CA ALA A 13 19.93 13.38 -14.16
C ALA A 13 19.59 14.73 -14.82
N LEU A 14 20.18 15.00 -15.99
CA LEU A 14 19.90 16.19 -16.79
C LEU A 14 18.37 16.36 -17.03
N GLY A 15 17.65 15.24 -17.22
CA GLY A 15 16.21 15.23 -17.36
C GLY A 15 15.45 15.83 -16.18
N ALA A 16 15.89 15.56 -14.92
CA ALA A 16 15.27 16.14 -13.73
C ALA A 16 15.48 17.66 -13.66
N ARG A 17 16.64 18.17 -14.12
CA ARG A 17 16.92 19.61 -14.20
C ARG A 17 16.07 20.29 -15.27
N MET A 18 15.91 19.67 -16.43
CA MET A 18 15.05 20.18 -17.51
C MET A 18 13.56 20.23 -17.10
N LEU A 19 13.10 19.32 -16.25
CA LEU A 19 11.74 19.27 -15.74
C LEU A 19 11.52 20.17 -14.50
N ALA A 20 12.58 20.77 -13.93
CA ALA A 20 12.49 21.58 -12.73
C ALA A 20 11.46 22.74 -12.83
N PRO A 21 11.36 23.52 -13.95
CA PRO A 21 10.36 24.58 -14.08
C PRO A 21 8.93 24.05 -13.98
N LEU A 22 8.65 22.89 -14.58
CA LEU A 22 7.34 22.23 -14.47
C LEU A 22 7.08 21.73 -13.05
N GLY A 23 8.13 21.24 -12.36
CA GLY A 23 8.05 20.88 -10.95
C GLY A 23 7.71 22.07 -10.05
N TRP A 24 8.29 23.24 -10.32
CA TRP A 24 7.95 24.47 -9.58
C TRP A 24 6.52 24.94 -9.86
N ALA A 25 6.07 24.91 -11.11
CA ALA A 25 4.68 25.24 -11.47
C ALA A 25 3.67 24.29 -10.80
N PHE A 26 3.95 22.97 -10.80
CA PHE A 26 3.16 21.98 -10.10
C PHE A 26 3.13 22.24 -8.58
N GLY A 27 4.29 22.57 -8.01
CA GLY A 27 4.42 22.92 -6.59
C GLY A 27 3.62 24.15 -6.22
N ALA A 28 3.69 25.21 -7.03
CA ALA A 28 2.92 26.45 -6.83
C ALA A 28 1.41 26.18 -6.90
N ALA A 29 0.95 25.44 -7.91
CA ALA A 29 -0.46 25.05 -8.04
C ALA A 29 -0.95 24.23 -6.84
N THR A 30 -0.14 23.27 -6.38
CA THR A 30 -0.45 22.44 -5.20
C THR A 30 -0.46 23.27 -3.92
N ALA A 31 0.49 24.20 -3.74
CA ALA A 31 0.55 25.10 -2.60
C ALA A 31 -0.65 26.03 -2.56
N LEU A 32 -1.01 26.63 -3.71
CA LEU A 32 -2.20 27.48 -3.83
C LEU A 32 -3.49 26.74 -3.50
N ARG A 33 -3.66 25.52 -4.03
CA ARG A 33 -4.80 24.67 -3.70
C ARG A 33 -4.86 24.38 -2.19
N ASN A 34 -3.73 24.04 -1.58
CA ASN A 34 -3.67 23.77 -0.15
C ASN A 34 -3.97 25.00 0.68
N ALA A 35 -3.43 26.17 0.31
CA ALA A 35 -3.75 27.44 0.96
C ALA A 35 -5.25 27.78 0.86
N ALA A 36 -5.90 27.49 -0.26
CA ALA A 36 -7.34 27.69 -0.42
C ALA A 36 -8.17 26.78 0.53
N TYR A 37 -7.73 25.55 0.79
CA TYR A 37 -8.33 24.69 1.82
C TYR A 37 -8.05 25.22 3.23
N ASP A 38 -6.81 25.66 3.51
CA ASP A 38 -6.41 26.16 4.83
C ASP A 38 -7.16 27.47 5.17
N ALA A 39 -7.44 28.30 4.16
CA ALA A 39 -8.23 29.53 4.27
C ALA A 39 -9.76 29.31 4.25
N GLY A 40 -10.24 28.05 4.12
CA GLY A 40 -11.66 27.75 4.05
C GLY A 40 -12.36 28.11 2.73
N LEU A 41 -11.61 28.58 1.73
CA LEU A 41 -12.14 28.88 0.38
C LEU A 41 -12.58 27.60 -0.35
N LEU A 42 -11.83 26.53 -0.16
CA LEU A 42 -12.24 25.18 -0.55
C LEU A 42 -12.65 24.40 0.70
N ARG A 43 -13.81 23.78 0.66
CA ARG A 43 -14.36 23.06 1.83
C ARG A 43 -14.14 21.57 1.70
N ALA A 44 -13.57 20.95 2.74
CA ALA A 44 -13.68 19.52 2.96
C ALA A 44 -15.13 19.18 3.31
N ARG A 45 -15.64 18.11 2.75
CA ARG A 45 -16.99 17.59 3.04
C ARG A 45 -16.86 16.41 3.98
N SER A 46 -17.49 16.48 5.14
CA SER A 46 -17.50 15.39 6.11
C SER A 46 -18.06 14.10 5.50
N LEU A 47 -17.47 13.00 5.89
CA LEU A 47 -18.02 11.68 5.61
C LEU A 47 -19.14 11.37 6.61
N CYS A 48 -20.00 10.40 6.27
CA CYS A 48 -21.10 9.98 7.14
C CYS A 48 -20.64 9.07 8.30
N MET A 49 -19.34 8.87 8.47
CA MET A 49 -18.73 8.08 9.54
C MET A 49 -17.32 8.63 9.83
N PRO A 50 -16.78 8.37 11.04
CA PRO A 50 -15.40 8.70 11.37
C PRO A 50 -14.42 8.08 10.38
N ALA A 51 -13.35 8.81 10.06
CA ALA A 51 -12.43 8.39 9.01
C ALA A 51 -10.96 8.66 9.33
N VAL A 52 -10.09 7.70 9.00
CA VAL A 52 -8.63 7.86 8.97
C VAL A 52 -8.15 7.84 7.52
N SER A 53 -7.29 8.78 7.17
CA SER A 53 -6.59 8.79 5.88
C SER A 53 -5.21 8.17 6.03
N VAL A 54 -4.89 7.22 5.15
CA VAL A 54 -3.55 6.63 5.01
C VAL A 54 -3.01 7.06 3.66
N GLY A 55 -1.99 7.91 3.67
CA GLY A 55 -1.44 8.45 2.44
C GLY A 55 0.08 8.62 2.50
N ASN A 56 0.65 9.24 1.49
CA ASN A 56 2.08 9.53 1.43
C ASN A 56 2.34 10.83 0.65
N LEU A 57 3.58 11.32 0.70
CA LEU A 57 3.98 12.53 -0.03
C LEU A 57 4.50 12.24 -1.43
N SER A 58 4.94 11.02 -1.72
CA SER A 58 5.62 10.66 -2.97
C SER A 58 4.87 9.58 -3.74
N VAL A 59 5.08 9.51 -5.06
CA VAL A 59 4.69 8.35 -5.84
C VAL A 59 5.63 7.19 -5.55
N GLY A 60 5.10 5.98 -5.41
CA GLY A 60 5.90 4.76 -5.18
C GLY A 60 5.34 3.87 -4.08
N GLY A 61 6.04 2.77 -3.85
CA GLY A 61 5.63 1.71 -2.93
C GLY A 61 6.00 1.99 -1.47
N THR A 62 5.40 3.00 -0.86
CA THR A 62 5.60 3.33 0.56
C THR A 62 4.87 2.38 1.53
N GLY A 63 4.19 1.35 1.04
CA GLY A 63 3.48 0.40 1.90
C GLY A 63 2.09 0.84 2.33
N LYS A 64 1.42 1.74 1.58
CA LYS A 64 0.05 2.18 1.90
C LYS A 64 -0.92 1.02 2.06
N THR A 65 -1.05 0.19 1.05
CA THR A 65 -2.00 -0.94 1.03
C THR A 65 -1.87 -1.87 2.26
N PRO A 66 -0.69 -2.39 2.61
CA PRO A 66 -0.56 -3.23 3.82
C PRO A 66 -0.80 -2.45 5.12
N VAL A 67 -0.42 -1.17 5.21
CA VAL A 67 -0.70 -0.35 6.40
C VAL A 67 -2.19 -0.01 6.49
N SER A 68 -2.87 0.33 5.40
CA SER A 68 -4.33 0.53 5.37
C SER A 68 -5.07 -0.73 5.81
N ALA A 69 -4.61 -1.91 5.35
CA ALA A 69 -5.16 -3.19 5.78
C ALA A 69 -4.91 -3.47 7.26
N MET A 70 -3.71 -3.20 7.78
CA MET A 70 -3.38 -3.31 9.21
C MET A 70 -4.31 -2.45 10.06
N ILE A 71 -4.53 -1.19 9.69
CA ILE A 71 -5.44 -0.28 10.41
C ILE A 71 -6.89 -0.78 10.34
N ALA A 72 -7.34 -1.25 9.18
CA ALA A 72 -8.66 -1.84 9.06
C ALA A 72 -8.82 -3.09 9.93
N GLN A 73 -7.82 -3.96 9.99
CA GLN A 73 -7.81 -5.13 10.89
C GLN A 73 -7.83 -4.71 12.36
N TRP A 74 -7.13 -3.63 12.71
CA TRP A 74 -7.17 -3.07 14.06
C TRP A 74 -8.60 -2.67 14.45
N PHE A 75 -9.36 -1.99 13.56
CA PHE A 75 -10.77 -1.67 13.82
C PHE A 75 -11.65 -2.92 13.93
N VAL A 76 -11.39 -3.96 13.14
CA VAL A 76 -12.08 -5.26 13.26
C VAL A 76 -11.85 -5.85 14.65
N ALA A 77 -10.62 -5.79 15.16
CA ALA A 77 -10.28 -6.25 16.51
C ALA A 77 -11.00 -5.44 17.62
N GLN A 78 -11.34 -4.17 17.36
CA GLN A 78 -12.17 -3.34 18.24
C GLN A 78 -13.67 -3.61 18.10
N GLY A 79 -14.08 -4.60 17.31
CA GLY A 79 -15.49 -4.96 17.09
C GLY A 79 -16.22 -4.02 16.11
N LEU A 80 -15.52 -3.18 15.38
CA LEU A 80 -16.09 -2.33 14.34
C LEU A 80 -15.98 -3.00 12.96
N ARG A 81 -16.91 -2.69 12.08
CA ARG A 81 -16.83 -3.06 10.67
C ARG A 81 -16.26 -1.88 9.87
N PRO A 82 -14.99 -1.93 9.41
CA PRO A 82 -14.40 -0.85 8.66
C PRO A 82 -14.82 -0.86 7.19
N ALA A 83 -14.83 0.32 6.57
CA ALA A 83 -14.77 0.49 5.12
C ALA A 83 -13.34 0.84 4.69
N ILE A 84 -12.84 0.26 3.61
CA ILE A 84 -11.64 0.73 2.92
C ILE A 84 -12.08 1.45 1.66
N LEU A 85 -11.85 2.76 1.63
CA LEU A 85 -12.27 3.64 0.54
C LEU A 85 -11.06 4.00 -0.31
N MET A 86 -11.11 3.67 -1.60
CA MET A 86 -10.02 3.90 -2.54
C MET A 86 -10.53 4.53 -3.84
N ARG A 87 -9.62 5.07 -4.66
CA ARG A 87 -10.00 5.77 -5.89
C ARG A 87 -10.45 4.83 -7.01
N GLY A 88 -9.97 3.58 -6.98
CA GLY A 88 -10.27 2.62 -8.02
C GLY A 88 -9.39 2.80 -9.27
N TYR A 89 -8.09 2.97 -9.08
CA TYR A 89 -7.12 2.81 -10.15
C TYR A 89 -6.73 1.34 -10.26
N GLY A 90 -7.19 0.67 -11.33
CA GLY A 90 -6.96 -0.76 -11.54
C GLY A 90 -7.96 -1.65 -10.79
N ASP A 91 -8.27 -2.79 -11.39
CA ASP A 91 -9.28 -3.72 -10.87
C ASP A 91 -8.72 -4.64 -9.77
N ASP A 92 -7.40 -4.69 -9.60
CA ASP A 92 -6.70 -5.58 -8.67
C ASP A 92 -6.61 -5.03 -7.23
N GLU A 93 -6.51 -3.71 -7.03
CA GLU A 93 -6.36 -3.13 -5.69
C GLU A 93 -7.53 -3.41 -4.75
N PRO A 94 -8.81 -3.31 -5.17
CA PRO A 94 -9.94 -3.67 -4.32
C PRO A 94 -9.93 -5.15 -3.91
N LEU A 95 -9.52 -6.04 -4.81
CA LEU A 95 -9.40 -7.47 -4.54
C LEU A 95 -8.29 -7.77 -3.53
N VAL A 96 -7.16 -7.05 -3.63
CA VAL A 96 -6.06 -7.15 -2.66
C VAL A 96 -6.54 -6.77 -1.25
N HIS A 97 -7.25 -5.65 -1.10
CA HIS A 97 -7.82 -5.26 0.19
C HIS A 97 -8.86 -6.25 0.71
N GLY A 98 -9.73 -6.77 -0.16
CA GLY A 98 -10.68 -7.82 0.21
C GLY A 98 -9.99 -9.08 0.73
N ARG A 99 -8.83 -9.43 0.15
CA ARG A 99 -8.02 -10.58 0.62
C ARG A 99 -7.29 -10.30 1.93
N LEU A 100 -6.74 -9.08 2.09
CA LEU A 100 -6.03 -8.68 3.31
C LEU A 100 -6.96 -8.47 4.50
N THR A 101 -8.18 -7.98 4.27
CA THR A 101 -9.16 -7.70 5.33
C THR A 101 -10.55 -8.17 4.92
N PRO A 102 -10.84 -9.47 4.98
CA PRO A 102 -12.12 -10.03 4.52
C PRO A 102 -13.36 -9.45 5.25
N SER A 103 -13.19 -8.97 6.48
CA SER A 103 -14.25 -8.36 7.28
C SER A 103 -14.52 -6.89 6.93
N ALA A 104 -13.69 -6.27 6.10
CA ALA A 104 -13.89 -4.88 5.66
C ALA A 104 -14.81 -4.80 4.44
N ILE A 105 -15.48 -3.66 4.31
CA ILE A 105 -16.22 -3.29 3.10
C ILE A 105 -15.30 -2.48 2.21
N VAL A 106 -14.87 -3.04 1.07
CA VAL A 106 -13.98 -2.35 0.13
C VAL A 106 -14.83 -1.65 -0.94
N ILE A 107 -14.64 -0.33 -1.09
CA ILE A 107 -15.32 0.50 -2.09
C ILE A 107 -14.28 1.26 -2.91
N ALA A 108 -14.31 1.01 -4.21
CA ALA A 108 -13.54 1.76 -5.21
C ALA A 108 -14.45 2.81 -5.85
N ASP A 109 -14.30 4.07 -5.43
CA ASP A 109 -15.09 5.18 -5.94
C ASP A 109 -14.25 6.48 -5.94
N PRO A 110 -14.16 7.21 -7.07
CA PRO A 110 -13.48 8.52 -7.11
C PRO A 110 -14.07 9.53 -6.12
N ASP A 111 -15.38 9.49 -5.87
CA ASP A 111 -16.05 10.27 -4.82
C ASP A 111 -16.07 9.46 -3.51
N ARG A 112 -15.13 9.79 -2.62
CA ARG A 112 -15.00 9.12 -1.30
C ARG A 112 -16.25 9.28 -0.42
N ARG A 113 -17.00 10.36 -0.59
CA ARG A 113 -18.25 10.60 0.16
C ARG A 113 -19.31 9.61 -0.28
N ARG A 114 -19.54 9.48 -1.59
CA ARG A 114 -20.47 8.47 -2.13
C ARG A 114 -20.05 7.07 -1.74
N GLY A 115 -18.74 6.78 -1.81
CA GLY A 115 -18.18 5.51 -1.34
C GLY A 115 -18.47 5.24 0.14
N ALA A 116 -18.36 6.26 1.00
CA ALA A 116 -18.69 6.16 2.43
C ALA A 116 -20.19 5.91 2.66
N GLU A 117 -21.07 6.60 1.93
CA GLU A 117 -22.52 6.41 2.00
C GLU A 117 -22.91 4.97 1.62
N VAL A 118 -22.32 4.42 0.53
CA VAL A 118 -22.53 3.03 0.12
C VAL A 118 -22.00 2.05 1.17
N ALA A 119 -20.84 2.33 1.74
CA ALA A 119 -20.24 1.48 2.78
C ALA A 119 -21.08 1.51 4.08
N SER A 120 -21.57 2.68 4.48
CA SER A 120 -22.46 2.86 5.63
C SER A 120 -23.75 2.06 5.47
N ALA A 121 -24.38 2.13 4.30
CA ALA A 121 -25.59 1.34 3.98
C ALA A 121 -25.33 -0.18 4.06
N ARG A 122 -24.06 -0.62 3.92
CA ARG A 122 -23.65 -2.03 4.09
C ARG A 122 -23.18 -2.34 5.52
N GLY A 123 -23.32 -1.41 6.46
CA GLY A 123 -23.02 -1.58 7.87
C GLY A 123 -21.60 -1.21 8.30
N ALA A 124 -20.84 -0.45 7.47
CA ALA A 124 -19.57 0.13 7.92
C ALA A 124 -19.80 1.22 8.97
N ARG A 125 -18.91 1.30 9.96
CA ARG A 125 -18.97 2.27 11.07
C ARG A 125 -17.76 3.19 11.12
N VAL A 126 -16.69 2.89 10.42
CA VAL A 126 -15.45 3.67 10.34
C VAL A 126 -14.83 3.51 8.95
N ALA A 127 -14.20 4.55 8.43
CA ALA A 127 -13.57 4.53 7.11
C ALA A 127 -12.04 4.62 7.19
N VAL A 128 -11.36 3.83 6.36
CA VAL A 128 -9.92 3.95 6.06
C VAL A 128 -9.81 4.42 4.61
N LEU A 129 -9.30 5.63 4.40
CA LEU A 129 -9.08 6.21 3.07
C LEU A 129 -7.69 5.79 2.58
N ASP A 130 -7.62 4.82 1.68
CA ASP A 130 -6.35 4.45 1.05
C ASP A 130 -5.95 5.48 -0.01
N ASP A 131 -4.69 5.95 0.05
CA ASP A 131 -4.13 7.06 -0.72
C ASP A 131 -4.93 8.38 -0.55
N GLY A 132 -5.35 8.68 0.71
CA GLY A 132 -6.28 9.76 1.02
C GLY A 132 -5.64 11.13 1.24
N PHE A 133 -4.33 11.26 1.53
CA PHE A 133 -3.71 12.49 2.04
C PHE A 133 -3.90 13.71 1.13
N GLN A 134 -3.74 13.57 -0.20
CA GLN A 134 -3.97 14.63 -1.15
C GLN A 134 -5.45 14.90 -1.45
N HIS A 135 -6.34 13.99 -1.03
CA HIS A 135 -7.77 14.07 -1.34
C HIS A 135 -8.52 14.93 -0.31
N ARG A 136 -8.11 16.20 -0.15
CA ARG A 136 -8.60 17.14 0.87
C ARG A 136 -10.08 17.45 0.83
N GLN A 137 -10.76 17.17 -0.26
CA GLN A 137 -12.21 17.34 -0.37
C GLN A 137 -13.01 16.32 0.48
N ALA A 138 -12.44 15.14 0.79
CA ALA A 138 -13.03 14.20 1.72
C ALA A 138 -12.58 14.54 3.15
N GLY A 139 -13.52 14.89 4.02
CA GLY A 139 -13.27 15.12 5.44
C GLY A 139 -12.82 13.83 6.12
N ARG A 140 -11.88 13.95 7.03
CA ARG A 140 -11.37 12.86 7.87
C ARG A 140 -10.92 13.42 9.20
N ASP A 141 -10.88 12.57 10.19
CA ASP A 141 -10.60 12.94 11.58
C ASP A 141 -9.13 12.72 11.93
N VAL A 142 -8.45 11.81 11.21
CA VAL A 142 -7.03 11.49 11.39
C VAL A 142 -6.35 11.37 10.04
N ASP A 143 -5.20 12.04 9.89
CA ASP A 143 -4.31 11.92 8.73
C ASP A 143 -3.00 11.20 9.10
N LEU A 144 -2.78 10.00 8.57
CA LEU A 144 -1.55 9.23 8.71
C LEU A 144 -0.74 9.32 7.41
N VAL A 145 0.51 9.77 7.51
CA VAL A 145 1.38 9.95 6.36
C VAL A 145 2.55 8.99 6.40
N LEU A 146 2.66 8.17 5.36
CA LEU A 146 3.71 7.18 5.22
C LEU A 146 4.95 7.76 4.53
N VAL A 147 6.11 7.43 5.07
CA VAL A 147 7.43 7.73 4.49
C VAL A 147 8.22 6.42 4.44
N ALA A 148 8.75 6.04 3.28
CA ALA A 148 9.59 4.85 3.19
C ALA A 148 11.02 5.17 3.62
N ALA A 149 11.59 4.38 4.52
CA ALA A 149 12.96 4.53 5.00
C ALA A 149 14.01 4.32 3.89
N GLU A 150 13.65 3.55 2.87
CA GLU A 150 14.47 3.31 1.68
C GLU A 150 14.49 4.50 0.69
N HIS A 151 13.65 5.50 0.90
CA HIS A 151 13.56 6.66 0.01
C HIS A 151 14.63 7.71 0.40
N GLU A 152 15.88 7.36 0.17
CA GLU A 152 16.99 8.30 0.19
C GLU A 152 17.08 8.95 -1.19
N GLY A 153 16.59 10.17 -1.35
CA GLY A 153 16.67 10.79 -2.65
C GLY A 153 16.03 12.16 -2.75
N SER A 154 15.83 12.58 -3.97
CA SER A 154 15.29 13.88 -4.33
C SER A 154 13.90 14.10 -3.74
N THR A 155 13.72 15.21 -3.04
CA THR A 155 12.40 15.75 -2.61
C THR A 155 11.76 16.64 -3.67
N ARG A 156 12.27 16.60 -4.92
CA ARG A 156 11.72 17.36 -6.04
C ARG A 156 10.28 16.93 -6.32
N LEU A 157 9.47 17.91 -6.69
CA LEU A 157 8.06 17.68 -7.00
C LEU A 157 7.88 17.11 -8.41
N LEU A 158 6.74 16.46 -8.65
CA LEU A 158 6.34 16.02 -9.99
C LEU A 158 6.33 17.21 -10.97
N PRO A 159 6.74 17.02 -12.23
CA PRO A 159 7.30 15.79 -12.81
C PRO A 159 8.82 15.67 -12.65
N ALA A 160 9.49 16.64 -12.02
CA ALA A 160 10.95 16.67 -11.84
C ALA A 160 11.48 15.70 -10.77
N GLY A 161 10.61 15.13 -9.96
CA GLY A 161 10.91 14.16 -8.91
C GLY A 161 9.66 13.41 -8.47
N PRO A 162 9.78 12.55 -7.45
CA PRO A 162 8.70 11.65 -7.04
C PRO A 162 7.63 12.30 -6.16
N TYR A 163 7.84 13.53 -5.65
CA TYR A 163 6.97 14.10 -4.64
C TYR A 163 5.71 14.73 -5.24
N ARG A 164 4.55 14.40 -4.67
CA ARG A 164 3.25 15.04 -4.93
C ARG A 164 3.10 16.35 -4.15
N GLU A 165 3.67 16.38 -2.95
CA GLU A 165 3.73 17.54 -2.05
C GLU A 165 5.09 17.55 -1.33
N GLY A 166 5.59 18.74 -1.02
CA GLY A 166 6.83 18.88 -0.25
C GLY A 166 6.67 18.45 1.22
N PRO A 167 7.79 18.22 1.94
CA PRO A 167 7.76 17.78 3.34
C PRO A 167 6.97 18.69 4.28
N GLY A 168 6.89 20.00 4.00
CA GLY A 168 6.06 20.94 4.77
C GLY A 168 4.57 20.60 4.81
N ALA A 169 4.09 19.72 3.91
CA ALA A 169 2.71 19.23 3.95
C ALA A 169 2.44 18.34 5.17
N LEU A 170 3.48 17.78 5.80
CA LEU A 170 3.39 16.98 7.04
C LEU A 170 2.77 17.73 8.22
N ARG A 171 2.78 19.08 8.21
CA ARG A 171 2.10 19.87 9.24
C ARG A 171 0.61 19.54 9.41
N ARG A 172 0.01 18.85 8.42
CA ARG A 172 -1.40 18.42 8.47
C ARG A 172 -1.56 16.99 8.99
N ALA A 173 -0.44 16.28 9.22
CA ALA A 173 -0.48 14.90 9.66
C ALA A 173 -0.68 14.81 11.16
N ASP A 174 -1.60 13.96 11.61
CA ASP A 174 -1.76 13.54 13.00
C ASP A 174 -0.74 12.46 13.37
N GLY A 175 -0.26 11.70 12.37
CA GLY A 175 0.79 10.70 12.56
C GLY A 175 1.69 10.54 11.34
N ILE A 176 3.00 10.37 11.61
CA ILE A 176 4.01 10.01 10.61
C ILE A 176 4.40 8.56 10.82
N ILE A 177 4.20 7.74 9.81
CA ILE A 177 4.55 6.33 9.81
C ILE A 177 5.74 6.11 8.89
N VAL A 178 6.92 5.84 9.47
CA VAL A 178 8.06 5.40 8.65
C VAL A 178 7.98 3.90 8.43
N THR A 179 7.83 3.52 7.16
CA THR A 179 7.86 2.11 6.77
C THR A 179 9.27 1.71 6.35
N ARG A 180 9.69 0.51 6.73
CA ARG A 180 10.96 -0.08 6.30
C ARG A 180 10.77 -1.51 5.80
N LYS A 181 11.55 -1.88 4.79
CA LYS A 181 11.62 -3.24 4.21
C LYS A 181 12.98 -3.85 4.40
N SER A 182 14.02 -3.14 4.01
CA SER A 182 15.43 -3.54 4.08
C SER A 182 16.28 -2.56 4.88
N ALA A 183 15.83 -1.33 5.07
CA ALA A 183 16.52 -0.33 5.88
C ALA A 183 16.63 -0.80 7.34
N SER A 184 17.71 -0.42 8.02
CA SER A 184 17.87 -0.71 9.45
C SER A 184 16.88 0.10 10.30
N ALA A 185 16.59 -0.38 11.52
CA ALA A 185 15.76 0.35 12.47
C ALA A 185 16.35 1.73 12.80
N GLN A 186 17.68 1.85 12.85
CA GLN A 186 18.38 3.13 13.07
C GLN A 186 18.15 4.09 11.89
N ALA A 187 18.26 3.62 10.64
CA ALA A 187 17.99 4.44 9.46
C ALA A 187 16.52 4.91 9.44
N ALA A 188 15.58 4.03 9.76
CA ALA A 188 14.17 4.39 9.88
C ALA A 188 13.92 5.44 10.99
N GLY A 189 14.59 5.32 12.13
CA GLY A 189 14.56 6.31 13.19
C GLY A 189 15.07 7.68 12.73
N ALA A 190 16.20 7.73 12.04
CA ALA A 190 16.76 8.98 11.51
C ALA A 190 15.84 9.65 10.48
N VAL A 191 15.16 8.84 9.63
CA VAL A 191 14.15 9.34 8.68
C VAL A 191 12.95 9.92 9.44
N LEU A 192 12.47 9.24 10.49
CA LEU A 192 11.37 9.72 11.33
C LEU A 192 11.72 11.06 12.00
N ASP A 193 12.88 11.16 12.63
CA ASP A 193 13.33 12.37 13.33
C ASP A 193 13.44 13.57 12.38
N ARG A 194 13.94 13.35 11.15
CA ARG A 194 13.99 14.36 10.10
C ARG A 194 12.60 14.87 9.72
N HIS A 195 11.62 13.98 9.56
CA HIS A 195 10.27 14.37 9.13
C HIS A 195 9.44 14.99 10.26
N ARG A 196 9.71 14.63 11.51
CA ARG A 196 9.07 15.25 12.70
C ARG A 196 9.35 16.73 12.83
N THR A 197 10.42 17.25 12.26
CA THR A 197 10.68 18.70 12.26
C THR A 197 9.58 19.51 11.56
N HIS A 198 8.81 18.87 10.67
CA HIS A 198 7.68 19.49 9.95
C HIS A 198 6.32 19.28 10.66
N ALA A 199 6.24 18.36 11.61
CA ALA A 199 5.03 18.04 12.37
C ALA A 199 5.45 17.52 13.78
N PRO A 200 5.90 18.38 14.68
CA PRO A 200 6.45 18.00 15.99
C PRO A 200 5.43 17.28 16.88
N ASP A 201 4.15 17.62 16.76
CA ASP A 201 3.06 17.06 17.55
C ASP A 201 2.47 15.76 16.97
N ALA A 202 2.87 15.38 15.76
CA ALA A 202 2.37 14.17 15.12
C ALA A 202 2.90 12.91 15.83
N ALA A 203 2.05 11.90 15.96
CA ALA A 203 2.45 10.59 16.42
C ALA A 203 3.58 10.01 15.55
N ALA A 204 4.62 9.51 16.19
CA ALA A 204 5.84 9.02 15.54
C ALA A 204 5.85 7.49 15.56
N VAL A 205 5.69 6.86 14.40
CA VAL A 205 5.52 5.41 14.26
C VAL A 205 6.56 4.84 13.30
N VAL A 206 7.12 3.68 13.64
CA VAL A 206 7.96 2.88 12.72
C VAL A 206 7.30 1.54 12.49
N VAL A 207 7.14 1.18 11.23
CA VAL A 207 6.51 -0.08 10.80
C VAL A 207 7.47 -0.86 9.91
N SER A 208 7.72 -2.12 10.25
CA SER A 208 8.43 -3.02 9.34
C SER A 208 7.46 -3.76 8.42
N LEU A 209 7.85 -3.86 7.16
CA LEU A 209 7.15 -4.60 6.11
C LEU A 209 8.06 -5.76 5.70
N THR A 210 7.87 -6.91 6.33
CA THR A 210 8.67 -8.12 6.07
C THR A 210 7.90 -9.13 5.24
N LEU A 211 8.60 -10.12 4.72
CA LEU A 211 7.95 -11.28 4.12
C LEU A 211 7.31 -12.10 5.25
N GLY A 212 6.06 -12.51 5.03
CA GLY A 212 5.31 -13.38 5.94
C GLY A 212 5.52 -14.86 5.59
N SER A 213 4.46 -15.54 5.16
CA SER A 213 4.42 -16.94 4.76
C SER A 213 4.07 -17.09 3.28
N LEU A 214 4.17 -18.30 2.74
CA LEU A 214 3.51 -18.68 1.51
C LEU A 214 2.08 -19.08 1.83
N VAL A 215 1.12 -18.36 1.30
CA VAL A 215 -0.31 -18.60 1.52
C VAL A 215 -0.90 -19.22 0.28
N ARG A 216 -1.66 -20.30 0.42
CA ARG A 216 -2.31 -20.98 -0.70
C ARG A 216 -3.40 -20.10 -1.29
N VAL A 217 -3.37 -19.95 -2.62
CA VAL A 217 -4.42 -19.30 -3.38
C VAL A 217 -5.49 -20.35 -3.68
N ALA A 218 -6.71 -20.08 -3.37
CA ALA A 218 -7.83 -21.00 -3.55
C ALA A 218 -7.65 -22.37 -2.84
N GLY A 219 -8.54 -22.62 -1.93
CA GLY A 219 -8.76 -23.88 -1.25
C GLY A 219 -10.13 -23.83 -0.59
N THR A 220 -10.76 -24.95 -0.44
CA THR A 220 -12.04 -25.05 0.26
C THR A 220 -11.79 -24.95 1.77
N GLY A 221 -12.03 -23.79 2.36
CA GLY A 221 -12.23 -23.62 3.80
C GLY A 221 -11.05 -23.11 4.61
N GLU A 222 -9.98 -23.82 4.80
CA GLU A 222 -8.88 -23.39 5.67
C GLU A 222 -7.77 -22.67 4.90
N VAL A 223 -7.26 -21.59 5.51
CA VAL A 223 -6.06 -20.90 5.00
C VAL A 223 -4.86 -21.83 5.25
N THR A 224 -4.31 -22.39 4.17
CA THR A 224 -3.11 -23.20 4.25
C THR A 224 -1.89 -22.29 4.06
N GLU A 225 -0.95 -22.37 4.99
CA GLU A 225 0.30 -21.62 4.95
C GLU A 225 1.51 -22.54 5.00
N LEU A 226 2.56 -22.16 4.27
CA LEU A 226 3.89 -22.76 4.37
C LEU A 226 4.87 -21.71 4.90
N PRO A 227 5.75 -22.09 5.83
CA PRO A 227 6.77 -21.19 6.33
C PRO A 227 7.77 -20.83 5.23
N LEU A 228 8.37 -19.63 5.30
CA LEU A 228 9.39 -19.21 4.33
C LEU A 228 10.62 -20.14 4.31
N GLY A 229 10.85 -20.90 5.37
CA GLY A 229 11.92 -21.91 5.43
C GLY A 229 11.82 -22.97 4.34
N ASP A 230 10.62 -23.28 3.90
CA ASP A 230 10.34 -24.28 2.86
C ASP A 230 10.81 -23.84 1.47
N LEU A 231 11.11 -22.56 1.30
CA LEU A 231 11.74 -22.05 0.08
C LEU A 231 13.21 -22.48 -0.06
N LYS A 232 13.88 -22.81 1.04
CA LYS A 232 15.31 -23.14 1.01
C LYS A 232 15.57 -24.43 0.24
N GLY A 233 16.30 -24.32 -0.87
CA GLY A 233 16.60 -25.43 -1.79
C GLY A 233 15.44 -25.83 -2.69
N SER A 234 14.25 -25.25 -2.53
CA SER A 234 13.09 -25.57 -3.36
C SER A 234 13.17 -24.93 -4.74
N ALA A 235 12.78 -25.70 -5.77
CA ALA A 235 12.54 -25.15 -7.10
C ALA A 235 11.22 -24.35 -7.08
N VAL A 236 11.24 -23.14 -7.63
CA VAL A 236 10.08 -22.23 -7.62
C VAL A 236 9.82 -21.68 -9.02
N LEU A 237 8.60 -21.88 -9.52
CA LEU A 237 8.08 -21.14 -10.66
C LEU A 237 7.44 -19.83 -10.14
N ALA A 238 8.13 -18.70 -10.38
CA ALA A 238 7.69 -17.38 -9.92
C ALA A 238 6.82 -16.71 -10.99
N ILE A 239 5.53 -16.57 -10.73
CA ILE A 239 4.56 -15.88 -11.59
C ILE A 239 4.41 -14.45 -11.11
N SER A 240 4.58 -13.46 -12.00
CA SER A 240 4.41 -12.06 -11.64
C SER A 240 3.98 -11.20 -12.82
N ALA A 241 3.00 -10.32 -12.58
CA ALA A 241 2.53 -9.29 -13.49
C ALA A 241 2.59 -7.91 -12.81
N ILE A 242 3.79 -7.53 -12.37
CA ILE A 242 4.09 -6.30 -11.63
C ILE A 242 5.23 -5.51 -12.28
N GLY A 243 5.32 -4.21 -11.99
CA GLY A 243 6.35 -3.34 -12.58
C GLY A 243 7.81 -3.70 -12.26
N ALA A 244 8.07 -4.54 -11.25
CA ALA A 244 9.42 -4.95 -10.84
C ALA A 244 9.52 -6.47 -10.59
N PRO A 245 9.34 -7.34 -11.63
CA PRO A 245 9.35 -8.79 -11.47
C PRO A 245 10.66 -9.32 -10.87
N ARG A 246 11.80 -8.77 -11.27
CA ARG A 246 13.12 -9.18 -10.75
C ARG A 246 13.29 -8.93 -9.24
N ALA A 247 12.60 -7.93 -8.68
CA ALA A 247 12.64 -7.68 -7.24
C ALA A 247 11.89 -8.78 -6.47
N PHE A 248 10.77 -9.27 -7.01
CA PHE A 248 10.05 -10.40 -6.46
C PHE A 248 10.86 -11.70 -6.55
N GLU A 249 11.47 -11.97 -7.71
CA GLU A 249 12.35 -13.13 -7.90
C GLU A 249 13.55 -13.10 -6.94
N ALA A 250 14.17 -11.93 -6.76
CA ALA A 250 15.26 -11.74 -5.82
C ALA A 250 14.84 -11.96 -4.35
N GLN A 251 13.61 -11.62 -3.97
CA GLN A 251 13.09 -11.92 -2.64
C GLN A 251 12.97 -13.43 -2.38
N LEU A 252 12.51 -14.19 -3.36
CA LEU A 252 12.44 -15.66 -3.27
C LEU A 252 13.83 -16.27 -3.24
N ALA A 253 14.74 -15.84 -4.11
CA ALA A 253 16.13 -16.31 -4.16
C ALA A 253 16.88 -16.00 -2.87
N ALA A 254 16.66 -14.85 -2.23
CA ALA A 254 17.24 -14.49 -0.94
C ALA A 254 16.80 -15.43 0.21
N ARG A 255 15.70 -16.19 0.02
CA ARG A 255 15.25 -17.24 0.93
C ARG A 255 15.77 -18.64 0.55
N GLY A 256 16.67 -18.69 -0.42
CA GLY A 256 17.31 -19.93 -0.87
C GLY A 256 16.54 -20.69 -1.95
N ALA A 257 15.52 -20.10 -2.55
CA ALA A 257 14.77 -20.72 -3.65
C ALA A 257 15.57 -20.71 -4.96
N ILE A 258 15.42 -21.79 -5.74
CA ILE A 258 15.92 -21.87 -7.13
C ILE A 258 14.79 -21.38 -8.04
N VAL A 259 14.88 -20.11 -8.47
CA VAL A 259 13.77 -19.42 -9.10
C VAL A 259 13.81 -19.54 -10.61
N ARG A 260 12.68 -19.92 -11.19
CA ARG A 260 12.38 -19.90 -12.62
C ARG A 260 11.27 -18.88 -12.90
N SER A 261 11.55 -17.90 -13.75
CA SER A 261 10.65 -16.77 -14.01
C SER A 261 9.50 -17.12 -14.96
N ALA A 262 8.31 -16.62 -14.63
CA ALA A 262 7.13 -16.52 -15.49
C ALA A 262 6.54 -15.11 -15.41
N ALA A 263 7.36 -14.11 -15.77
CA ALA A 263 6.98 -12.70 -15.72
C ALA A 263 6.09 -12.31 -16.91
N HIS A 264 5.06 -11.52 -16.59
CA HIS A 264 4.11 -10.92 -17.52
C HIS A 264 4.22 -9.38 -17.49
N PRO A 265 3.63 -8.65 -18.45
CA PRO A 265 3.51 -7.20 -18.37
C PRO A 265 2.83 -6.73 -17.08
N ASP A 266 3.18 -5.53 -16.61
CA ASP A 266 2.55 -4.94 -15.42
C ASP A 266 1.03 -4.82 -15.63
N HIS A 267 0.25 -5.17 -14.60
CA HIS A 267 -1.21 -5.23 -14.61
C HIS A 267 -1.84 -6.18 -15.66
N HIS A 268 -1.09 -7.22 -16.09
CA HIS A 268 -1.63 -8.21 -17.01
C HIS A 268 -2.94 -8.84 -16.49
N ALA A 269 -3.94 -8.88 -17.36
CA ALA A 269 -5.20 -9.57 -17.10
C ALA A 269 -5.06 -11.03 -17.56
N PHE A 270 -4.97 -11.96 -16.62
CA PHE A 270 -4.86 -13.39 -16.93
C PHE A 270 -6.18 -13.95 -17.47
N THR A 271 -6.07 -14.93 -18.36
CA THR A 271 -7.20 -15.74 -18.83
C THR A 271 -7.15 -17.15 -18.24
N ALA A 272 -8.26 -17.89 -18.27
CA ALA A 272 -8.30 -19.28 -17.79
C ALA A 272 -7.29 -20.17 -18.55
N THR A 273 -7.20 -20.02 -19.86
CA THR A 273 -6.24 -20.76 -20.69
C THR A 273 -4.79 -20.45 -20.33
N GLU A 274 -4.47 -19.19 -19.96
CA GLU A 274 -3.13 -18.82 -19.50
C GLU A 274 -2.84 -19.41 -18.13
N ALA A 275 -3.80 -19.40 -17.20
CA ALA A 275 -3.67 -20.01 -15.88
C ALA A 275 -3.42 -21.53 -16.01
N GLU A 276 -4.15 -22.23 -16.88
CA GLU A 276 -3.93 -23.64 -17.18
C GLU A 276 -2.52 -23.90 -17.75
N ARG A 277 -2.07 -23.08 -18.71
CA ARG A 277 -0.71 -23.18 -19.26
C ARG A 277 0.37 -22.92 -18.23
N LEU A 278 0.16 -21.95 -17.32
CA LEU A 278 1.08 -21.67 -16.24
C LEU A 278 1.15 -22.84 -15.25
N ALA A 279 0.01 -23.41 -14.89
CA ALA A 279 -0.04 -24.62 -14.03
C ALA A 279 0.68 -25.82 -14.68
N ALA A 280 0.45 -26.03 -15.98
CA ALA A 280 1.11 -27.10 -16.74
C ALA A 280 2.63 -26.90 -16.92
N ARG A 281 3.14 -25.68 -16.76
CA ARG A 281 4.59 -25.41 -16.80
C ARG A 281 5.32 -25.81 -15.51
N ALA A 282 4.61 -26.03 -14.43
CA ALA A 282 5.22 -26.48 -13.18
C ALA A 282 5.82 -27.89 -13.36
N ARG A 283 7.01 -28.10 -12.80
CA ARG A 283 7.69 -29.39 -12.78
C ARG A 283 7.31 -30.17 -11.53
N ALA A 284 7.54 -31.46 -11.53
CA ALA A 284 7.32 -32.28 -10.34
C ALA A 284 8.15 -31.77 -9.15
N GLY A 285 7.49 -31.52 -8.03
CA GLY A 285 8.11 -30.97 -6.82
C GLY A 285 8.40 -29.46 -6.85
N GLU A 286 8.05 -28.75 -7.90
CA GLU A 286 8.23 -27.30 -8.00
C GLU A 286 7.07 -26.55 -7.32
N LEU A 287 7.38 -25.58 -6.47
CA LEU A 287 6.38 -24.66 -5.90
C LEU A 287 6.01 -23.59 -6.94
N VAL A 288 4.72 -23.32 -7.13
CA VAL A 288 4.26 -22.23 -7.96
C VAL A 288 3.88 -21.06 -7.08
N VAL A 289 4.65 -19.96 -7.18
CA VAL A 289 4.51 -18.81 -6.28
C VAL A 289 4.27 -17.55 -7.10
N CYS A 290 3.28 -16.76 -6.68
CA CYS A 290 2.97 -15.47 -7.30
C CYS A 290 3.00 -14.33 -6.26
N THR A 291 2.81 -13.09 -6.73
CA THR A 291 2.57 -11.95 -5.85
C THR A 291 1.11 -11.95 -5.38
N LEU A 292 0.80 -11.26 -4.27
CA LEU A 292 -0.60 -11.11 -3.82
C LEU A 292 -1.48 -10.46 -4.89
N LYS A 293 -0.96 -9.48 -5.64
CA LYS A 293 -1.69 -8.85 -6.75
C LYS A 293 -2.07 -9.82 -7.85
N ASP A 294 -1.21 -10.78 -8.12
CA ASP A 294 -1.47 -11.81 -9.13
C ASP A 294 -2.34 -12.93 -8.57
N ALA A 295 -2.18 -13.25 -7.29
CA ALA A 295 -3.02 -14.23 -6.60
C ALA A 295 -4.51 -13.91 -6.70
N VAL A 296 -4.90 -12.68 -6.42
CA VAL A 296 -6.32 -12.26 -6.47
C VAL A 296 -6.90 -12.28 -7.88
N LYS A 297 -6.07 -12.14 -8.92
CA LYS A 297 -6.49 -12.28 -10.33
C LYS A 297 -6.57 -13.74 -10.76
N LEU A 298 -5.67 -14.57 -10.27
CA LEU A 298 -5.57 -15.99 -10.64
C LEU A 298 -6.50 -16.89 -9.83
N GLU A 299 -6.99 -16.45 -8.67
CA GLU A 299 -7.78 -17.27 -7.74
C GLU A 299 -8.97 -17.98 -8.39
N SER A 300 -9.75 -17.26 -9.19
CA SER A 300 -10.92 -17.83 -9.90
C SER A 300 -10.56 -18.58 -11.19
N LEU A 301 -9.34 -18.41 -11.70
CA LEU A 301 -8.88 -18.94 -12.98
C LEU A 301 -7.98 -20.18 -12.81
N TRP A 302 -7.37 -20.34 -11.62
CA TRP A 302 -6.41 -21.42 -11.37
C TRP A 302 -7.09 -22.78 -11.34
N PRO A 303 -6.53 -23.80 -12.00
CA PRO A 303 -7.10 -25.15 -12.01
C PRO A 303 -7.27 -25.69 -10.58
N ARG A 304 -8.48 -26.14 -10.25
CA ARG A 304 -8.79 -26.70 -8.91
C ARG A 304 -8.06 -28.03 -8.65
N GLN A 305 -7.78 -28.77 -9.72
CA GLN A 305 -7.01 -30.01 -9.69
C GLN A 305 -5.62 -29.74 -10.27
N GLY A 306 -4.57 -30.23 -9.63
CA GLY A 306 -3.19 -30.04 -10.07
C GLY A 306 -2.30 -29.35 -9.04
N VAL A 307 -1.28 -28.63 -9.53
CA VAL A 307 -0.30 -27.97 -8.69
C VAL A 307 -0.92 -26.79 -7.91
N PRO A 308 -0.72 -26.70 -6.59
CA PRO A 308 -1.19 -25.55 -5.81
C PRO A 308 -0.51 -24.26 -6.22
N LEU A 309 -1.26 -23.17 -6.28
CA LEU A 309 -0.73 -21.82 -6.39
C LEU A 309 -0.57 -21.20 -5.00
N TRP A 310 0.58 -20.60 -4.76
CA TRP A 310 0.91 -19.91 -3.52
C TRP A 310 1.17 -18.45 -3.80
N TYR A 311 0.89 -17.56 -2.84
CA TYR A 311 1.39 -16.20 -2.90
C TYR A 311 2.27 -15.89 -1.70
N LEU A 312 3.25 -15.04 -1.92
CA LEU A 312 4.13 -14.54 -0.87
C LEU A 312 3.39 -13.43 -0.11
N SER A 313 3.06 -13.70 1.16
CA SER A 313 2.40 -12.73 2.03
C SER A 313 3.39 -11.68 2.55
N GLN A 314 2.85 -10.59 3.07
CA GLN A 314 3.63 -9.54 3.71
C GLN A 314 3.14 -9.36 5.15
N ALA A 315 4.06 -9.44 6.10
CA ALA A 315 3.80 -9.13 7.50
C ALA A 315 4.06 -7.66 7.78
N VAL A 316 3.17 -7.04 8.54
CA VAL A 316 3.23 -5.64 8.97
C VAL A 316 3.37 -5.63 10.48
N THR A 317 4.47 -5.09 10.99
CA THR A 317 4.75 -5.04 12.43
C THR A 317 5.06 -3.61 12.86
N VAL A 318 4.33 -3.10 13.84
CA VAL A 318 4.65 -1.81 14.47
C VAL A 318 5.82 -2.04 15.44
N GLU A 319 6.97 -1.44 15.14
CA GLU A 319 8.19 -1.59 15.95
C GLU A 319 8.35 -0.48 16.98
N ARG A 320 7.77 0.69 16.71
CA ARG A 320 7.83 1.86 17.58
C ARG A 320 6.55 2.68 17.45
N GLY A 321 6.07 3.24 18.55
CA GLY A 321 4.95 4.18 18.56
C GLY A 321 3.57 3.53 18.48
N ALA A 322 3.43 2.24 18.85
CA ALA A 322 2.15 1.54 18.86
C ALA A 322 1.11 2.27 19.71
N GLU A 323 1.44 2.64 20.94
CA GLU A 323 0.53 3.34 21.86
C GLU A 323 0.04 4.68 21.30
N ALA A 324 0.92 5.43 20.63
CA ALA A 324 0.55 6.70 20.00
C ALA A 324 -0.37 6.50 18.80
N LEU A 325 -0.15 5.44 18.01
CA LEU A 325 -1.04 5.07 16.91
C LEU A 325 -2.40 4.63 17.45
N ASP A 326 -2.41 3.77 18.47
CA ASP A 326 -3.63 3.26 19.09
C ASP A 326 -4.46 4.42 19.65
N ALA A 327 -3.84 5.38 20.36
CA ALA A 327 -4.54 6.55 20.89
C ALA A 327 -5.21 7.40 19.78
N LEU A 328 -4.58 7.54 18.61
CA LEU A 328 -5.22 8.22 17.48
C LEU A 328 -6.43 7.44 16.94
N LEU A 329 -6.31 6.13 16.81
CA LEU A 329 -7.37 5.28 16.28
C LEU A 329 -8.55 5.12 17.27
N GLU A 330 -8.29 5.10 18.58
CA GLU A 330 -9.31 5.02 19.62
C GLU A 330 -10.26 6.22 19.61
N ARG A 331 -9.80 7.40 19.20
CA ARG A 331 -10.66 8.58 19.00
C ARG A 331 -11.77 8.28 17.99
N LEU A 332 -11.45 7.54 16.89
CA LEU A 332 -12.45 7.16 15.90
C LEU A 332 -13.37 6.06 16.40
N VAL A 333 -12.88 5.14 17.23
CA VAL A 333 -13.74 4.11 17.87
C VAL A 333 -14.79 4.77 18.76
N THR A 334 -14.38 5.76 19.57
CA THR A 334 -15.27 6.52 20.43
C THR A 334 -16.34 7.25 19.59
N ALA A 335 -15.92 7.95 18.53
CA ALA A 335 -16.84 8.65 17.63
C ALA A 335 -17.77 7.70 16.83
N ALA A 336 -17.33 6.49 16.52
CA ALA A 336 -18.16 5.50 15.82
C ALA A 336 -19.21 4.82 16.70
N ARG A 337 -19.03 4.86 18.03
CA ARG A 337 -19.95 4.28 19.03
C ARG A 337 -20.97 5.29 19.57
N SER A 338 -20.68 6.58 19.45
CA SER A 338 -21.61 7.69 19.75
C SER A 338 -22.62 7.89 18.63
#